data_ed1e0436e39b66c6dde5222fdb1ae5bb
#
_entry.id   ed1e0436e39b66c6dde5222fdb1ae5bb
#
_cell.length_a   1.000
_cell.length_b   1.000
_cell.length_c   1.000
_cell.angle_alpha   90.00
_cell.angle_beta   90.00
_cell.angle_gamma   90.00
#
_symmetry.space_group_name_H-M   'P 1'
#
loop_
_entity.id
_entity.type
_entity.pdbx_description
1 polymer ?
#
loop_
_entity_poly.entity_id
_entity_poly.type
_entity_poly.pdbx_seq_one_letter_code
_entity_poly.pdbx_strand_id
1 'polypeptide(L)'
;EKVVFYTQRSNGELAFLLEYAETQGCIVLDDMETYIRKHLFDAIQINTQLPKAELLVAAKLSKGKSLNWWKGIAMGLNKPMETDKLLMDLLAAPASTAKNMDKDVWKIFTAEVFAMIGKPQTEQPAEVLAQTVMDAIFDGLVSNQISASLLSIYHRCTSRHDMDAMMADYIARYTRLKEADPLKAHPDHPFLALDHALFKRLSHAIENGEFLAGYTQYIDARIQSRQAVSYKAAWLKDVKTIVEFKNGELYKVASLQDFATYYRAHFAVLDTAVRHLYAAWLHDEKWLRPFQYLYEQAEKELLDKWFALAKDYQPSQQGLLKEKLSGKGRIAILVCDGLRLEIAETIYQQAKSKKSNDYAFAMLPSVTENGMSA
;
A
#
# COMPACT_ATOMS: atom_id res chain seq x y z
N GLU A 1 41.78 -27.99 28.79
CA GLU A 1 41.42 -27.95 27.36
C GLU A 1 40.32 -28.97 27.08
N LYS A 2 39.21 -28.57 26.48
CA LYS A 2 38.12 -29.48 26.09
C LYS A 2 38.40 -29.96 24.67
N VAL A 3 38.59 -31.22 24.47
CA VAL A 3 38.83 -31.84 23.15
C VAL A 3 37.53 -32.56 22.73
N VAL A 4 37.09 -32.33 21.50
CA VAL A 4 35.93 -33.00 20.90
C VAL A 4 36.46 -33.93 19.81
N PHE A 5 36.20 -35.22 19.94
CA PHE A 5 36.47 -36.22 18.92
C PHE A 5 35.20 -36.49 18.12
N TYR A 6 35.27 -36.37 16.80
CA TYR A 6 34.20 -36.73 15.89
C TYR A 6 34.57 -37.97 15.08
N THR A 7 33.63 -38.89 14.99
CA THR A 7 33.79 -40.11 14.16
C THR A 7 32.46 -40.39 13.44
N GLN A 8 32.55 -40.98 12.25
CA GLN A 8 31.42 -41.50 11.49
C GLN A 8 31.13 -42.99 11.75
N ARG A 9 31.95 -43.65 12.58
CA ARG A 9 31.76 -45.06 12.93
C ARG A 9 30.63 -45.22 13.96
N SER A 10 29.91 -46.32 13.88
CA SER A 10 28.86 -46.66 14.81
C SER A 10 29.38 -46.97 16.21
N ASN A 11 28.57 -46.77 17.22
CA ASN A 11 28.92 -47.09 18.61
C ASN A 11 29.33 -48.56 18.79
N GLY A 12 28.74 -49.50 18.04
CA GLY A 12 29.10 -50.91 18.07
C GLY A 12 30.53 -51.17 17.59
N GLU A 13 31.02 -50.44 16.60
CA GLU A 13 32.39 -50.53 16.08
C GLU A 13 33.44 -49.94 17.03
N LEU A 14 32.99 -49.05 17.93
CA LEU A 14 33.86 -48.33 18.86
C LEU A 14 33.66 -48.77 20.31
N ALA A 15 32.90 -49.84 20.57
CA ALA A 15 32.43 -50.22 21.90
C ALA A 15 33.52 -50.19 22.98
N PHE A 16 34.69 -50.77 22.70
CA PHE A 16 35.78 -50.81 23.66
C PHE A 16 36.41 -49.43 23.94
N LEU A 17 36.46 -48.55 22.94
CA LEU A 17 36.94 -47.17 23.11
C LEU A 17 35.97 -46.33 23.89
N LEU A 18 34.65 -46.55 23.70
CA LEU A 18 33.60 -45.84 24.41
C LEU A 18 33.59 -46.21 25.90
N GLU A 19 33.73 -47.50 26.23
CA GLU A 19 33.84 -47.98 27.62
C GLU A 19 35.07 -47.35 28.32
N TYR A 20 36.22 -47.29 27.64
CA TYR A 20 37.40 -46.64 28.18
C TYR A 20 37.21 -45.13 28.33
N ALA A 21 36.59 -44.45 27.35
CA ALA A 21 36.31 -43.02 27.40
C ALA A 21 35.37 -42.66 28.54
N GLU A 22 34.32 -43.44 28.77
CA GLU A 22 33.35 -43.23 29.87
C GLU A 22 34.04 -43.41 31.23
N THR A 23 34.93 -44.41 31.41
CA THR A 23 35.68 -44.58 32.65
C THR A 23 36.63 -43.44 32.95
N GLN A 24 37.07 -42.68 31.95
CA GLN A 24 37.92 -41.50 32.08
C GLN A 24 37.08 -40.18 32.18
N GLY A 25 35.77 -40.28 32.36
CA GLY A 25 34.88 -39.12 32.48
C GLY A 25 34.59 -38.39 31.18
N CYS A 26 34.82 -39.04 30.03
CA CYS A 26 34.42 -38.50 28.74
C CYS A 26 32.89 -38.64 28.55
N ILE A 27 32.30 -37.66 27.95
CA ILE A 27 30.89 -37.73 27.56
C ILE A 27 30.82 -38.32 26.15
N VAL A 28 30.16 -39.44 25.99
CA VAL A 28 29.90 -40.08 24.71
C VAL A 28 28.54 -39.65 24.21
N LEU A 29 28.49 -39.10 23.00
CA LEU A 29 27.28 -38.57 22.39
C LEU A 29 26.94 -39.38 21.15
N ASP A 30 25.78 -40.03 21.17
CA ASP A 30 25.30 -40.81 20.03
C ASP A 30 24.73 -39.88 18.95
N ASP A 31 24.04 -38.83 19.36
CA ASP A 31 23.45 -37.85 18.45
C ASP A 31 23.25 -36.49 19.15
N MET A 32 22.97 -35.50 18.34
CA MET A 32 22.76 -34.11 18.79
C MET A 32 21.48 -33.98 19.65
N GLU A 33 20.44 -34.75 19.38
CA GLU A 33 19.21 -34.72 20.17
C GLU A 33 19.47 -35.17 21.62
N THR A 34 20.18 -36.29 21.80
CA THR A 34 20.58 -36.82 23.11
C THR A 34 21.41 -35.82 23.89
N TYR A 35 22.36 -35.14 23.21
CA TYR A 35 23.17 -34.08 23.82
C TYR A 35 22.30 -32.94 24.32
N ILE A 36 21.41 -32.41 23.46
CA ILE A 36 20.54 -31.28 23.83
C ILE A 36 19.63 -31.66 25.00
N ARG A 37 19.01 -32.83 24.97
CA ARG A 37 18.11 -33.26 26.03
C ARG A 37 18.81 -33.51 27.35
N LYS A 38 19.87 -34.33 27.34
CA LYS A 38 20.58 -34.73 28.58
C LYS A 38 21.49 -33.65 29.13
N HIS A 39 22.29 -33.00 28.28
CA HIS A 39 23.34 -32.11 28.74
C HIS A 39 23.02 -30.65 28.74
N LEU A 40 22.01 -30.25 27.97
CA LEU A 40 21.56 -28.86 27.96
C LEU A 40 20.27 -28.71 28.77
N PHE A 41 19.22 -29.44 28.45
CA PHE A 41 17.92 -29.22 29.08
C PHE A 41 17.84 -29.81 30.49
N ASP A 42 18.39 -30.99 30.75
CA ASP A 42 18.48 -31.51 32.11
C ASP A 42 19.32 -30.61 33.02
N ALA A 43 20.41 -30.08 32.51
CA ALA A 43 21.27 -29.14 33.25
C ALA A 43 20.55 -27.82 33.63
N ILE A 44 19.56 -27.41 32.86
CA ILE A 44 18.73 -26.20 33.14
C ILE A 44 17.36 -26.56 33.75
N GLN A 45 17.14 -27.85 34.09
CA GLN A 45 15.92 -28.39 34.70
C GLN A 45 14.64 -28.10 33.87
N ILE A 46 14.73 -28.18 32.55
CA ILE A 46 13.59 -28.01 31.66
C ILE A 46 13.33 -29.31 30.90
N ASN A 47 12.13 -29.85 31.06
CA ASN A 47 11.63 -30.94 30.24
C ASN A 47 10.89 -30.38 29.03
N THR A 48 11.21 -30.87 27.83
CA THR A 48 10.58 -30.41 26.58
C THR A 48 10.08 -31.59 25.75
N GLN A 49 8.91 -31.39 25.14
CA GLN A 49 8.31 -32.33 24.17
C GLN A 49 8.59 -31.91 22.71
N LEU A 50 9.51 -30.95 22.49
CA LEU A 50 9.82 -30.49 21.15
C LEU A 50 10.26 -31.66 20.24
N PRO A 51 9.77 -31.71 18.98
CA PRO A 51 10.16 -32.71 18.01
C PRO A 51 11.67 -32.70 17.74
N LYS A 52 12.24 -33.86 17.45
CA LYS A 52 13.66 -34.01 17.10
C LYS A 52 14.09 -33.04 15.98
N ALA A 53 13.27 -32.89 14.96
CA ALA A 53 13.57 -32.01 13.82
C ALA A 53 13.74 -30.53 14.26
N GLU A 54 12.87 -30.04 15.13
CA GLU A 54 12.95 -28.66 15.66
C GLU A 54 14.17 -28.48 16.57
N LEU A 55 14.51 -29.47 17.39
CA LEU A 55 15.72 -29.42 18.20
C LEU A 55 17.00 -29.37 17.35
N LEU A 56 17.05 -30.13 16.28
CA LEU A 56 18.19 -30.13 15.36
C LEU A 56 18.33 -28.81 14.61
N VAL A 57 17.20 -28.20 14.19
CA VAL A 57 17.20 -26.86 13.59
C VAL A 57 17.65 -25.82 14.62
N ALA A 58 17.14 -25.90 15.86
CA ALA A 58 17.57 -25.01 16.93
C ALA A 58 19.09 -25.13 17.17
N ALA A 59 19.64 -26.35 17.18
CA ALA A 59 21.06 -26.56 17.32
C ALA A 59 21.90 -25.90 16.21
N LYS A 60 21.47 -26.04 14.95
CA LYS A 60 22.13 -25.41 13.79
C LYS A 60 22.07 -23.89 13.80
N LEU A 61 21.01 -23.33 14.34
CA LEU A 61 20.79 -21.89 14.43
C LEU A 61 21.27 -21.27 15.77
N SER A 62 21.79 -22.09 16.68
CA SER A 62 22.18 -21.68 18.04
C SER A 62 23.49 -20.90 18.13
N LYS A 63 24.26 -20.79 17.05
CA LYS A 63 25.54 -20.07 17.05
C LYS A 63 25.33 -18.62 17.52
N GLY A 64 26.02 -18.27 18.61
CA GLY A 64 25.94 -16.95 19.21
C GLY A 64 24.67 -16.68 20.05
N LYS A 65 23.80 -17.66 20.24
CA LYS A 65 22.61 -17.58 21.09
C LYS A 65 22.94 -17.86 22.56
N SER A 66 22.22 -17.21 23.47
CA SER A 66 22.39 -17.36 24.91
C SER A 66 21.63 -18.58 25.47
N LEU A 67 21.96 -18.96 26.72
CA LEU A 67 21.21 -19.98 27.44
C LEU A 67 19.72 -19.60 27.60
N ASN A 68 19.41 -18.32 27.76
CA ASN A 68 18.02 -17.86 27.84
C ASN A 68 17.25 -18.08 26.53
N TRP A 69 17.92 -18.01 25.38
CA TRP A 69 17.30 -18.37 24.11
C TRP A 69 16.89 -19.87 24.10
N TRP A 70 17.77 -20.77 24.57
CA TRP A 70 17.48 -22.18 24.67
C TRP A 70 16.34 -22.49 25.67
N LYS A 71 16.30 -21.77 26.81
CA LYS A 71 15.15 -21.84 27.73
C LYS A 71 13.86 -21.44 27.05
N GLY A 72 13.86 -20.36 26.28
CA GLY A 72 12.71 -19.91 25.50
C GLY A 72 12.26 -20.94 24.48
N ILE A 73 13.18 -21.59 23.76
CA ILE A 73 12.89 -22.70 22.83
C ILE A 73 12.24 -23.88 23.59
N ALA A 74 12.86 -24.34 24.68
CA ALA A 74 12.36 -25.46 25.45
C ALA A 74 10.97 -25.22 26.06
N MET A 75 10.65 -23.98 26.43
CA MET A 75 9.37 -23.56 26.96
C MET A 75 8.33 -23.22 25.89
N GLY A 76 8.68 -23.29 24.61
CA GLY A 76 7.81 -22.89 23.50
C GLY A 76 7.57 -21.39 23.38
N LEU A 77 8.34 -20.54 24.09
CA LEU A 77 8.25 -19.08 24.05
C LEU A 77 8.94 -18.49 22.80
N ASN A 78 9.98 -19.19 22.32
CA ASN A 78 10.71 -18.83 21.11
C ASN A 78 10.57 -19.93 20.07
N LYS A 79 10.40 -19.55 18.81
CA LYS A 79 10.53 -20.51 17.70
C LYS A 79 12.00 -20.72 17.38
N PRO A 80 12.41 -21.96 17.02
CA PRO A 80 13.77 -22.26 16.60
C PRO A 80 14.21 -21.41 15.38
N MET A 81 13.25 -21.11 14.51
CA MET A 81 13.47 -20.41 13.25
C MET A 81 12.52 -19.21 13.11
N GLU A 82 13.06 -18.08 12.68
CA GLU A 82 12.30 -16.87 12.35
C GLU A 82 11.82 -16.95 10.89
N THR A 83 10.82 -17.80 10.64
CA THR A 83 10.33 -18.14 9.29
C THR A 83 9.95 -16.89 8.48
N ASP A 84 9.29 -15.92 9.10
CA ASP A 84 8.93 -14.66 8.44
C ASP A 84 10.13 -13.87 7.94
N LYS A 85 11.22 -13.83 8.71
CA LYS A 85 12.46 -13.13 8.33
C LYS A 85 13.14 -13.85 7.17
N LEU A 86 13.28 -15.18 7.29
CA LEU A 86 13.85 -16.00 6.23
C LEU A 86 13.03 -15.96 4.95
N LEU A 87 11.70 -15.83 5.06
CA LEU A 87 10.83 -15.66 3.92
C LEU A 87 11.05 -14.31 3.22
N MET A 88 11.25 -13.23 3.98
CA MET A 88 11.64 -11.94 3.40
C MET A 88 12.97 -12.02 2.66
N ASP A 89 13.96 -12.72 3.24
CA ASP A 89 15.26 -12.92 2.61
C ASP A 89 15.14 -13.79 1.33
N LEU A 90 14.30 -14.84 1.36
CA LEU A 90 13.96 -15.65 0.18
C LEU A 90 13.33 -14.80 -0.93
N LEU A 91 12.36 -13.97 -0.60
CA LEU A 91 11.67 -13.13 -1.59
C LEU A 91 12.64 -12.10 -2.21
N ALA A 92 13.54 -11.54 -1.41
CA ALA A 92 14.51 -10.55 -1.87
C ALA A 92 15.64 -11.16 -2.71
N ALA A 93 16.17 -12.34 -2.33
CA ALA A 93 17.32 -12.96 -2.97
C ALA A 93 17.25 -14.51 -2.91
N PRO A 94 16.36 -15.14 -3.71
CA PRO A 94 16.05 -16.57 -3.59
C PRO A 94 17.28 -17.49 -3.65
N ALA A 95 18.08 -17.37 -4.70
CA ALA A 95 19.27 -18.20 -4.90
C ALA A 95 20.30 -18.08 -3.78
N SER A 96 20.55 -16.84 -3.31
CA SER A 96 21.48 -16.56 -2.23
C SER A 96 21.00 -17.15 -0.91
N THR A 97 19.71 -17.00 -0.60
CA THR A 97 19.10 -17.52 0.62
C THR A 97 19.21 -19.05 0.67
N ALA A 98 18.85 -19.74 -0.41
CA ALA A 98 18.95 -21.19 -0.49
C ALA A 98 20.40 -21.68 -0.38
N LYS A 99 21.35 -21.02 -1.04
CA LYS A 99 22.76 -21.39 -1.01
C LYS A 99 23.39 -21.26 0.38
N ASN A 100 22.96 -20.25 1.14
CA ASN A 100 23.53 -19.94 2.46
C ASN A 100 22.83 -20.69 3.60
N MET A 101 21.71 -21.37 3.33
CA MET A 101 20.96 -22.11 4.34
C MET A 101 21.42 -23.58 4.40
N ASP A 102 21.54 -24.11 5.62
CA ASP A 102 21.78 -25.55 5.82
C ASP A 102 20.63 -26.37 5.22
N LYS A 103 20.93 -27.55 4.66
CA LYS A 103 19.97 -28.41 3.97
C LYS A 103 18.78 -28.84 4.85
N ASP A 104 19.02 -29.17 6.12
CA ASP A 104 17.95 -29.60 7.02
C ASP A 104 17.11 -28.42 7.45
N VAL A 105 17.72 -27.25 7.67
CA VAL A 105 17.01 -25.99 7.94
C VAL A 105 16.17 -25.61 6.74
N TRP A 106 16.71 -25.71 5.51
CA TRP A 106 15.97 -25.44 4.28
C TRP A 106 14.75 -26.34 4.14
N LYS A 107 14.87 -27.62 4.43
CA LYS A 107 13.75 -28.57 4.35
C LYS A 107 12.61 -28.20 5.30
N ILE A 108 12.91 -27.81 6.54
CA ILE A 108 11.89 -27.40 7.52
C ILE A 108 11.32 -26.04 7.14
N PHE A 109 12.17 -25.09 6.75
CA PHE A 109 11.74 -23.78 6.27
C PHE A 109 10.74 -23.90 5.11
N THR A 110 11.07 -24.71 4.09
CA THR A 110 10.17 -24.90 2.95
C THR A 110 8.85 -25.56 3.36
N ALA A 111 8.87 -26.51 4.28
CA ALA A 111 7.64 -27.12 4.81
C ALA A 111 6.74 -26.10 5.52
N GLU A 112 7.32 -25.24 6.36
CA GLU A 112 6.56 -24.15 7.01
C GLU A 112 6.01 -23.13 6.00
N VAL A 113 6.80 -22.78 4.99
CA VAL A 113 6.36 -21.86 3.93
C VAL A 113 5.18 -22.47 3.15
N PHE A 114 5.24 -23.75 2.77
CA PHE A 114 4.14 -24.43 2.08
C PHE A 114 2.88 -24.51 2.95
N ALA A 115 3.04 -24.80 4.25
CA ALA A 115 1.91 -24.75 5.20
C ALA A 115 1.29 -23.35 5.31
N MET A 116 2.13 -22.30 5.34
CA MET A 116 1.68 -20.89 5.41
C MET A 116 0.85 -20.48 4.18
N ILE A 117 1.22 -20.96 2.99
CA ILE A 117 0.48 -20.67 1.74
C ILE A 117 -0.64 -21.67 1.43
N GLY A 118 -0.86 -22.65 2.31
CA GLY A 118 -1.92 -23.65 2.16
C GLY A 118 -1.73 -24.61 0.98
N LYS A 119 -0.49 -24.90 0.58
CA LYS A 119 -0.16 -25.80 -0.54
C LYS A 119 0.61 -27.03 -0.06
N PRO A 120 0.52 -28.17 -0.75
CA PRO A 120 1.34 -29.33 -0.47
C PRO A 120 2.82 -29.00 -0.74
N GLN A 121 3.70 -29.50 0.12
CA GLN A 121 5.13 -29.34 -0.06
C GLN A 121 5.61 -30.05 -1.31
N THR A 122 6.35 -29.34 -2.15
CA THR A 122 7.02 -29.89 -3.34
C THR A 122 8.47 -29.43 -3.37
N GLU A 123 9.35 -30.30 -3.87
CA GLU A 123 10.74 -29.94 -4.07
C GLU A 123 10.87 -29.08 -5.33
N GLN A 124 11.37 -27.86 -5.17
CA GLN A 124 11.49 -26.90 -6.26
C GLN A 124 12.65 -25.91 -6.02
N PRO A 125 13.21 -25.31 -7.08
CA PRO A 125 14.20 -24.23 -6.95
C PRO A 125 13.70 -23.08 -6.10
N ALA A 126 14.62 -22.37 -5.44
CA ALA A 126 14.28 -21.25 -4.55
C ALA A 126 13.52 -20.11 -5.26
N GLU A 127 13.87 -19.84 -6.51
CA GLU A 127 13.22 -18.83 -7.35
C GLU A 127 11.76 -19.19 -7.63
N VAL A 128 11.50 -20.48 -7.88
CA VAL A 128 10.15 -20.99 -8.11
C VAL A 128 9.34 -20.95 -6.81
N LEU A 129 9.97 -21.28 -5.67
CA LEU A 129 9.32 -21.16 -4.37
C LEU A 129 8.96 -19.72 -4.06
N ALA A 130 9.88 -18.77 -4.27
CA ALA A 130 9.61 -17.35 -4.08
C ALA A 130 8.45 -16.85 -4.96
N GLN A 131 8.43 -17.24 -6.24
CA GLN A 131 7.31 -16.92 -7.13
C GLN A 131 6.01 -17.56 -6.64
N THR A 132 6.04 -18.82 -6.19
CA THR A 132 4.86 -19.53 -5.66
C THR A 132 4.28 -18.82 -4.41
N VAL A 133 5.13 -18.30 -3.55
CA VAL A 133 4.71 -17.51 -2.38
C VAL A 133 4.08 -16.20 -2.80
N MET A 134 4.72 -15.46 -3.69
CA MET A 134 4.17 -14.18 -4.17
C MET A 134 2.85 -14.37 -4.93
N ASP A 135 2.75 -15.43 -5.72
CA ASP A 135 1.49 -15.80 -6.37
C ASP A 135 0.38 -16.10 -5.36
N ALA A 136 0.68 -16.81 -4.27
CA ALA A 136 -0.30 -17.07 -3.21
C ALA A 136 -0.73 -15.78 -2.49
N ILE A 137 0.21 -14.86 -2.25
CA ILE A 137 -0.10 -13.53 -1.70
C ILE A 137 -1.03 -12.77 -2.65
N PHE A 138 -0.70 -12.73 -3.94
CA PHE A 138 -1.47 -12.02 -4.95
C PHE A 138 -2.86 -12.66 -5.18
N ASP A 139 -2.96 -13.98 -5.21
CA ASP A 139 -4.25 -14.69 -5.26
C ASP A 139 -5.14 -14.31 -4.06
N GLY A 140 -4.53 -14.27 -2.86
CA GLY A 140 -5.21 -13.87 -1.64
C GLY A 140 -5.67 -12.40 -1.66
N LEU A 141 -4.88 -11.49 -2.23
CA LEU A 141 -5.25 -10.08 -2.41
C LEU A 141 -6.36 -9.92 -3.46
N VAL A 142 -6.28 -10.62 -4.58
CA VAL A 142 -7.28 -10.55 -5.65
C VAL A 142 -8.63 -11.14 -5.21
N SER A 143 -8.61 -12.21 -4.44
CA SER A 143 -9.84 -12.85 -3.90
C SER A 143 -10.32 -12.24 -2.58
N ASN A 144 -9.56 -11.34 -1.96
CA ASN A 144 -9.77 -10.83 -0.59
C ASN A 144 -9.83 -11.95 0.47
N GLN A 145 -9.04 -13.00 0.26
CA GLN A 145 -8.94 -14.15 1.16
C GLN A 145 -7.50 -14.39 1.63
N ILE A 146 -6.73 -13.31 1.79
CA ILE A 146 -5.36 -13.38 2.28
C ILE A 146 -5.33 -13.61 3.79
N SER A 147 -4.45 -14.52 4.25
CA SER A 147 -4.20 -14.69 5.68
C SER A 147 -3.47 -13.50 6.30
N ALA A 148 -3.69 -13.25 7.60
CA ALA A 148 -3.04 -12.16 8.31
C ALA A 148 -1.50 -12.23 8.27
N SER A 149 -0.93 -13.45 8.30
CA SER A 149 0.52 -13.66 8.20
C SER A 149 1.07 -13.28 6.82
N LEU A 150 0.42 -13.72 5.74
CA LEU A 150 0.83 -13.36 4.37
C LEU A 150 0.62 -11.87 4.08
N LEU A 151 -0.45 -11.27 4.59
CA LEU A 151 -0.68 -9.84 4.48
C LEU A 151 0.41 -9.03 5.21
N SER A 152 0.83 -9.49 6.41
CA SER A 152 1.94 -8.87 7.14
C SER A 152 3.26 -8.94 6.36
N ILE A 153 3.56 -10.06 5.72
CA ILE A 153 4.73 -10.22 4.87
C ILE A 153 4.65 -9.27 3.68
N TYR A 154 3.51 -9.23 3.00
CA TYR A 154 3.26 -8.32 1.88
C TYR A 154 3.48 -6.85 2.26
N HIS A 155 2.92 -6.41 3.40
CA HIS A 155 3.11 -5.04 3.89
C HIS A 155 4.59 -4.73 4.22
N ARG A 156 5.34 -5.70 4.74
CA ARG A 156 6.79 -5.54 4.96
C ARG A 156 7.55 -5.41 3.65
N CYS A 157 7.21 -6.21 2.63
CA CYS A 157 7.80 -6.09 1.29
C CYS A 157 7.56 -4.70 0.69
N THR A 158 6.32 -4.21 0.74
CA THR A 158 5.93 -2.92 0.15
C THR A 158 6.33 -1.68 0.96
N SER A 159 6.79 -1.86 2.20
CA SER A 159 7.30 -0.78 3.05
C SER A 159 8.80 -0.55 2.92
N ARG A 160 9.51 -1.38 2.16
CA ARG A 160 10.95 -1.36 2.02
C ARG A 160 11.35 -0.94 0.61
N HIS A 161 12.00 0.21 0.47
CA HIS A 161 12.47 0.72 -0.83
C HIS A 161 13.48 -0.19 -1.54
N ASP A 162 14.27 -0.95 -0.78
CA ASP A 162 15.21 -1.93 -1.34
C ASP A 162 14.51 -3.14 -2.00
N MET A 163 13.20 -3.30 -1.77
CA MET A 163 12.38 -4.35 -2.38
C MET A 163 11.51 -3.86 -3.56
N ASP A 164 11.49 -2.56 -3.88
CA ASP A 164 10.61 -1.99 -4.89
C ASP A 164 10.80 -2.63 -6.27
N ALA A 165 12.05 -2.82 -6.71
CA ALA A 165 12.35 -3.43 -8.00
C ALA A 165 11.91 -4.91 -8.06
N MET A 166 12.13 -5.65 -7.00
CA MET A 166 11.69 -7.04 -6.86
C MET A 166 10.17 -7.13 -6.87
N MET A 167 9.46 -6.26 -6.13
CA MET A 167 8.01 -6.22 -6.11
C MET A 167 7.44 -5.90 -7.50
N ALA A 168 8.03 -4.94 -8.23
CA ALA A 168 7.62 -4.61 -9.59
C ALA A 168 7.76 -5.82 -10.54
N ASP A 169 8.81 -6.60 -10.40
CA ASP A 169 9.05 -7.80 -11.19
C ASP A 169 8.02 -8.92 -10.88
N TYR A 170 7.72 -9.18 -9.61
CA TYR A 170 6.67 -10.12 -9.22
C TYR A 170 5.28 -9.70 -9.71
N ILE A 171 4.94 -8.40 -9.60
CA ILE A 171 3.68 -7.86 -10.11
C ILE A 171 3.57 -8.03 -11.62
N ALA A 172 4.66 -7.78 -12.37
CA ALA A 172 4.69 -7.91 -13.82
C ALA A 172 4.51 -9.36 -14.29
N ARG A 173 5.00 -10.33 -13.52
CA ARG A 173 4.86 -11.77 -13.83
C ARG A 173 3.49 -12.35 -13.46
N TYR A 174 2.72 -11.67 -12.62
CA TYR A 174 1.41 -12.16 -12.19
C TYR A 174 0.36 -11.96 -13.29
N THR A 175 -0.23 -13.06 -13.78
CA THR A 175 -1.12 -13.06 -14.97
C THR A 175 -2.59 -13.37 -14.67
N ARG A 176 -2.94 -13.72 -13.42
CA ARG A 176 -4.28 -14.22 -13.03
C ARG A 176 -5.31 -13.13 -12.71
N LEU A 177 -5.27 -11.99 -13.45
CA LEU A 177 -6.16 -10.85 -13.21
C LEU A 177 -7.42 -10.85 -14.08
N LYS A 178 -7.48 -11.65 -15.14
CA LYS A 178 -8.52 -11.55 -16.19
C LYS A 178 -9.95 -11.75 -15.69
N GLU A 179 -10.13 -12.57 -14.65
CA GLU A 179 -11.44 -12.94 -14.11
C GLU A 179 -11.70 -12.31 -12.74
N ALA A 180 -10.80 -11.42 -12.28
CA ALA A 180 -10.91 -10.81 -10.97
C ALA A 180 -12.01 -9.74 -10.95
N ASP A 181 -12.88 -9.81 -9.94
CA ASP A 181 -13.84 -8.73 -9.66
C ASP A 181 -13.14 -7.60 -8.90
N PRO A 182 -12.99 -6.41 -9.50
CA PRO A 182 -12.24 -5.31 -8.88
C PRO A 182 -12.86 -4.80 -7.57
N LEU A 183 -14.17 -5.02 -7.35
CA LEU A 183 -14.87 -4.63 -6.11
C LEU A 183 -14.68 -5.64 -4.97
N LYS A 184 -14.24 -6.84 -5.28
CA LYS A 184 -13.97 -7.88 -4.29
C LYS A 184 -12.50 -7.97 -3.89
N ALA A 185 -11.60 -7.37 -4.67
CA ALA A 185 -10.18 -7.39 -4.36
C ALA A 185 -9.88 -6.69 -3.02
N HIS A 186 -8.86 -7.17 -2.31
CA HIS A 186 -8.38 -6.52 -1.11
C HIS A 186 -7.89 -5.09 -1.43
N PRO A 187 -8.26 -4.05 -0.66
CA PRO A 187 -7.91 -2.67 -0.98
C PRO A 187 -6.40 -2.40 -1.13
N ASP A 188 -5.55 -3.21 -0.52
CA ASP A 188 -4.09 -3.08 -0.61
C ASP A 188 -3.47 -3.76 -1.84
N HIS A 189 -4.25 -4.28 -2.79
CA HIS A 189 -3.68 -4.90 -4.00
C HIS A 189 -2.79 -3.93 -4.80
N PRO A 190 -1.72 -4.43 -5.49
CA PRO A 190 -0.80 -3.57 -6.23
C PRO A 190 -1.16 -3.42 -7.73
N PHE A 191 -2.29 -3.91 -8.20
CA PHE A 191 -2.57 -4.09 -9.62
C PHE A 191 -3.30 -2.91 -10.24
N LEU A 192 -2.59 -2.11 -11.06
CA LEU A 192 -3.18 -1.03 -11.85
C LEU A 192 -4.30 -1.53 -12.79
N ALA A 193 -4.18 -2.74 -13.31
CA ALA A 193 -5.21 -3.34 -14.17
C ALA A 193 -6.55 -3.51 -13.45
N LEU A 194 -6.54 -3.83 -12.14
CA LEU A 194 -7.77 -3.88 -11.34
C LEU A 194 -8.35 -2.49 -11.09
N ASP A 195 -7.53 -1.48 -10.87
CA ASP A 195 -8.01 -0.10 -10.73
C ASP A 195 -8.63 0.39 -12.06
N HIS A 196 -8.05 0.03 -13.20
CA HIS A 196 -8.65 0.31 -14.51
C HIS A 196 -9.99 -0.42 -14.70
N ALA A 197 -10.08 -1.69 -14.30
CA ALA A 197 -11.33 -2.44 -14.33
C ALA A 197 -12.37 -1.84 -13.38
N LEU A 198 -11.95 -1.39 -12.20
CA LEU A 198 -12.80 -0.66 -11.24
C LEU A 198 -13.37 0.61 -11.86
N PHE A 199 -12.54 1.43 -12.52
CA PHE A 199 -12.99 2.66 -13.16
C PHE A 199 -14.09 2.38 -14.20
N LYS A 200 -13.88 1.41 -15.07
CA LYS A 200 -14.88 1.00 -16.07
C LYS A 200 -16.17 0.51 -15.42
N ARG A 201 -16.05 -0.25 -14.33
CA ARG A 201 -17.22 -0.72 -13.57
C ARG A 201 -17.99 0.42 -12.93
N LEU A 202 -17.29 1.42 -12.37
CA LEU A 202 -17.90 2.62 -11.79
C LEU A 202 -18.61 3.46 -12.87
N SER A 203 -17.95 3.66 -14.02
CA SER A 203 -18.56 4.35 -15.17
C SER A 203 -19.87 3.70 -15.60
N HIS A 204 -19.89 2.38 -15.80
CA HIS A 204 -21.13 1.68 -16.11
C HIS A 204 -22.20 1.76 -15.02
N ALA A 205 -21.81 1.66 -13.77
CA ALA A 205 -22.76 1.74 -12.66
C ALA A 205 -23.43 3.13 -12.58
N ILE A 206 -22.68 4.20 -12.88
CA ILE A 206 -23.24 5.57 -12.95
C ILE A 206 -24.18 5.69 -14.15
N GLU A 207 -23.77 5.22 -15.33
CA GLU A 207 -24.57 5.28 -16.56
C GLU A 207 -25.92 4.56 -16.41
N ASN A 208 -25.94 3.43 -15.71
CA ASN A 208 -27.14 2.64 -15.49
C ASN A 208 -27.96 3.04 -14.24
N GLY A 209 -27.49 4.01 -13.46
CA GLY A 209 -28.13 4.37 -12.19
C GLY A 209 -27.95 3.30 -11.08
N GLU A 210 -26.97 2.41 -11.22
CA GLU A 210 -26.70 1.27 -10.31
C GLU A 210 -25.60 1.57 -9.29
N PHE A 211 -25.22 2.83 -9.12
CA PHE A 211 -24.17 3.21 -8.17
C PHE A 211 -24.67 3.08 -6.74
N LEU A 212 -24.22 2.04 -6.04
CA LEU A 212 -24.69 1.67 -4.71
C LEU A 212 -23.69 2.07 -3.62
N ALA A 213 -24.14 2.11 -2.37
CA ALA A 213 -23.30 2.39 -1.19
C ALA A 213 -22.07 1.48 -1.08
N GLY A 214 -22.13 0.25 -1.56
CA GLY A 214 -21.00 -0.68 -1.59
C GLY A 214 -19.80 -0.18 -2.43
N TYR A 215 -20.05 0.58 -3.50
CA TYR A 215 -19.00 1.20 -4.29
C TYR A 215 -18.23 2.25 -3.50
N THR A 216 -18.96 3.13 -2.79
CA THR A 216 -18.36 4.16 -1.94
C THR A 216 -17.50 3.54 -0.84
N GLN A 217 -18.00 2.49 -0.18
CA GLN A 217 -17.23 1.79 0.87
C GLN A 217 -15.92 1.21 0.33
N TYR A 218 -15.96 0.58 -0.84
CA TYR A 218 -14.74 0.05 -1.46
C TYR A 218 -13.77 1.17 -1.87
N ILE A 219 -14.29 2.25 -2.48
CA ILE A 219 -13.48 3.41 -2.86
C ILE A 219 -12.80 4.01 -1.62
N ASP A 220 -13.50 4.16 -0.50
CA ASP A 220 -12.92 4.68 0.74
C ASP A 220 -11.81 3.79 1.28
N ALA A 221 -12.03 2.47 1.32
CA ALA A 221 -11.00 1.52 1.73
C ALA A 221 -9.78 1.58 0.82
N ARG A 222 -9.99 1.69 -0.51
CA ARG A 222 -8.91 1.78 -1.50
C ARG A 222 -8.14 3.11 -1.39
N ILE A 223 -8.81 4.24 -1.20
CA ILE A 223 -8.18 5.56 -1.02
C ILE A 223 -7.27 5.58 0.22
N GLN A 224 -7.67 4.90 1.29
CA GLN A 224 -6.90 4.79 2.52
C GLN A 224 -5.71 3.83 2.40
N SER A 225 -5.72 2.97 1.38
CA SER A 225 -4.64 2.04 1.10
C SER A 225 -3.38 2.79 0.65
N ARG A 226 -2.22 2.41 1.22
CA ARG A 226 -0.93 2.93 0.79
C ARG A 226 -0.63 2.62 -0.68
N GLN A 227 -1.14 1.51 -1.18
CA GLN A 227 -0.90 1.03 -2.54
C GLN A 227 -1.66 1.86 -3.59
N ALA A 228 -2.80 2.44 -3.25
CA ALA A 228 -3.56 3.29 -4.17
C ALA A 228 -2.73 4.47 -4.70
N VAL A 229 -1.91 5.08 -3.84
CA VAL A 229 -1.01 6.19 -4.23
C VAL A 229 0.20 5.66 -5.01
N SER A 230 0.84 4.59 -4.53
CA SER A 230 2.03 4.00 -5.14
C SER A 230 1.75 3.49 -6.56
N TYR A 231 0.56 2.93 -6.79
CA TYR A 231 0.14 2.40 -8.09
C TYR A 231 -0.81 3.33 -8.88
N LYS A 232 -0.79 4.63 -8.56
CA LYS A 232 -1.44 5.71 -9.34
C LYS A 232 -2.97 5.66 -9.42
N ALA A 233 -3.64 5.13 -8.39
CA ALA A 233 -5.10 5.19 -8.28
C ALA A 233 -5.59 6.43 -7.50
N ALA A 234 -4.80 7.51 -7.48
CA ALA A 234 -5.13 8.75 -6.76
C ALA A 234 -6.43 9.41 -7.26
N TRP A 235 -6.80 9.19 -8.53
CA TRP A 235 -8.03 9.66 -9.16
C TRP A 235 -9.32 9.10 -8.52
N LEU A 236 -9.24 8.06 -7.68
CA LEU A 236 -10.41 7.55 -6.94
C LEU A 236 -11.01 8.59 -5.99
N LYS A 237 -10.20 9.50 -5.45
CA LYS A 237 -10.70 10.62 -4.64
C LYS A 237 -11.57 11.56 -5.48
N ASP A 238 -11.16 11.80 -6.71
CA ASP A 238 -11.88 12.66 -7.65
C ASP A 238 -13.20 12.00 -8.06
N VAL A 239 -13.19 10.69 -8.34
CA VAL A 239 -14.43 9.92 -8.59
C VAL A 239 -15.40 10.06 -7.43
N LYS A 240 -14.93 9.85 -6.19
CA LYS A 240 -15.78 10.00 -5.00
C LYS A 240 -16.36 11.40 -4.90
N THR A 241 -15.53 12.43 -5.07
CA THR A 241 -15.97 13.83 -5.04
C THR A 241 -17.06 14.10 -6.06
N ILE A 242 -16.91 13.63 -7.30
CA ILE A 242 -17.91 13.85 -8.37
C ILE A 242 -19.23 13.15 -8.06
N VAL A 243 -19.16 11.89 -7.61
CA VAL A 243 -20.36 11.08 -7.37
C VAL A 243 -21.15 11.54 -6.13
N GLU A 244 -20.45 12.00 -5.10
CA GLU A 244 -21.08 12.47 -3.85
C GLU A 244 -21.45 13.95 -3.88
N PHE A 245 -21.02 14.69 -4.90
CA PHE A 245 -21.28 16.12 -4.99
C PHE A 245 -22.77 16.43 -5.10
N LYS A 246 -23.21 17.41 -4.34
CA LYS A 246 -24.57 17.97 -4.37
C LYS A 246 -24.52 19.46 -4.14
N ASN A 247 -25.31 20.21 -4.88
CA ASN A 247 -25.48 21.66 -4.70
C ASN A 247 -26.34 22.01 -3.46
N GLY A 248 -26.16 21.29 -2.34
CA GLY A 248 -27.05 21.30 -1.20
C GLY A 248 -27.34 22.68 -0.56
N GLU A 249 -26.39 23.62 -0.63
CA GLU A 249 -26.54 24.96 -0.07
C GLU A 249 -26.75 26.07 -1.13
N LEU A 250 -26.79 25.71 -2.40
CA LEU A 250 -26.99 26.68 -3.50
C LEU A 250 -28.29 27.48 -3.35
N TYR A 251 -29.31 26.90 -2.74
CA TYR A 251 -30.60 27.59 -2.49
C TYR A 251 -30.47 28.79 -1.53
N LYS A 252 -29.45 28.80 -0.65
CA LYS A 252 -29.21 29.90 0.31
C LYS A 252 -28.51 31.09 -0.35
N VAL A 253 -27.95 30.93 -1.51
CA VAL A 253 -27.24 31.99 -2.24
C VAL A 253 -28.22 33.04 -2.70
N ALA A 254 -28.11 34.26 -2.18
CA ALA A 254 -29.04 35.37 -2.45
C ALA A 254 -28.39 36.53 -3.20
N SER A 255 -27.07 36.62 -3.24
CA SER A 255 -26.32 37.68 -3.92
C SER A 255 -25.16 37.13 -4.74
N LEU A 256 -24.59 37.95 -5.62
CA LEU A 256 -23.34 37.59 -6.35
C LEU A 256 -22.17 37.35 -5.41
N GLN A 257 -22.12 38.04 -4.28
CA GLN A 257 -21.10 37.82 -3.27
C GLN A 257 -21.24 36.44 -2.61
N ASP A 258 -22.47 36.05 -2.27
CA ASP A 258 -22.75 34.71 -1.75
C ASP A 258 -22.42 33.63 -2.79
N PHE A 259 -22.73 33.92 -4.07
CA PHE A 259 -22.42 33.03 -5.18
C PHE A 259 -20.90 32.77 -5.31
N ALA A 260 -20.11 33.86 -5.28
CA ALA A 260 -18.67 33.74 -5.35
C ALA A 260 -18.09 32.94 -4.14
N THR A 261 -18.64 33.17 -2.96
CA THR A 261 -18.29 32.45 -1.75
C THR A 261 -18.66 30.97 -1.85
N TYR A 262 -19.87 30.67 -2.32
CA TYR A 262 -20.30 29.29 -2.56
C TYR A 262 -19.44 28.57 -3.58
N TYR A 263 -19.17 29.20 -4.73
CA TYR A 263 -18.35 28.64 -5.77
C TYR A 263 -16.97 28.26 -5.22
N ARG A 264 -16.31 29.17 -4.52
CA ARG A 264 -14.97 28.93 -3.93
C ARG A 264 -14.98 27.82 -2.89
N ALA A 265 -16.00 27.77 -2.06
CA ALA A 265 -16.04 26.81 -0.96
C ALA A 265 -16.48 25.40 -1.39
N HIS A 266 -17.32 25.30 -2.42
CA HIS A 266 -17.97 24.03 -2.78
C HIS A 266 -17.73 23.61 -4.22
N PHE A 267 -18.06 24.48 -5.21
CA PHE A 267 -18.05 24.05 -6.61
C PHE A 267 -16.63 23.93 -7.19
N ALA A 268 -15.69 24.76 -6.76
CA ALA A 268 -14.30 24.69 -7.19
C ALA A 268 -13.63 23.33 -6.86
N VAL A 269 -14.12 22.65 -5.84
CA VAL A 269 -13.67 21.29 -5.50
C VAL A 269 -14.12 20.28 -6.56
N LEU A 270 -15.37 20.40 -7.05
CA LEU A 270 -15.90 19.59 -8.15
C LEU A 270 -15.12 19.86 -9.45
N ASP A 271 -14.90 21.12 -9.81
CA ASP A 271 -14.09 21.50 -10.98
C ASP A 271 -12.70 20.88 -10.94
N THR A 272 -12.07 20.91 -9.76
CA THR A 272 -10.76 20.29 -9.54
C THR A 272 -10.82 18.78 -9.76
N ALA A 273 -11.79 18.11 -9.18
CA ALA A 273 -11.96 16.66 -9.28
C ALA A 273 -12.20 16.21 -10.72
N VAL A 274 -13.08 16.90 -11.45
CA VAL A 274 -13.37 16.61 -12.87
C VAL A 274 -12.11 16.77 -13.71
N ARG A 275 -11.38 17.88 -13.54
CA ARG A 275 -10.15 18.12 -14.29
C ARG A 275 -9.06 17.07 -14.02
N HIS A 276 -8.88 16.67 -12.76
CA HIS A 276 -7.94 15.61 -12.39
C HIS A 276 -8.34 14.27 -12.99
N LEU A 277 -9.63 13.95 -12.95
CA LEU A 277 -10.14 12.73 -13.54
C LEU A 277 -9.92 12.69 -15.06
N TYR A 278 -10.18 13.81 -15.76
CA TYR A 278 -9.89 13.93 -17.18
C TYR A 278 -8.40 13.82 -17.48
N ALA A 279 -7.54 14.44 -16.70
CA ALA A 279 -6.08 14.32 -16.88
C ALA A 279 -5.60 12.87 -16.70
N ALA A 280 -6.20 12.11 -15.78
CA ALA A 280 -5.84 10.72 -15.54
C ALA A 280 -6.32 9.76 -16.64
N TRP A 281 -7.42 10.08 -17.31
CA TRP A 281 -8.13 9.20 -18.26
C TRP A 281 -8.33 9.82 -19.65
N LEU A 282 -7.51 10.78 -20.04
CA LEU A 282 -7.66 11.58 -21.26
C LEU A 282 -7.86 10.77 -22.54
N HIS A 283 -7.30 9.56 -22.61
CA HIS A 283 -7.41 8.69 -23.79
C HIS A 283 -8.59 7.71 -23.74
N ASP A 284 -9.38 7.77 -22.69
CA ASP A 284 -10.50 6.85 -22.43
C ASP A 284 -11.84 7.60 -22.27
N GLU A 285 -12.11 8.57 -23.15
CA GLU A 285 -13.29 9.46 -23.09
C GLU A 285 -14.62 8.74 -22.91
N LYS A 286 -14.76 7.55 -23.50
CA LYS A 286 -15.95 6.72 -23.35
C LYS A 286 -16.32 6.49 -21.88
N TRP A 287 -15.31 6.26 -21.03
CA TRP A 287 -15.51 5.94 -19.62
C TRP A 287 -15.62 7.19 -18.75
N LEU A 288 -15.25 8.38 -19.28
CA LEU A 288 -15.42 9.66 -18.61
C LEU A 288 -16.86 10.21 -18.76
N ARG A 289 -17.56 9.82 -19.81
CA ARG A 289 -18.88 10.37 -20.17
C ARG A 289 -19.94 10.36 -19.03
N PRO A 290 -20.10 9.27 -18.23
CA PRO A 290 -21.05 9.28 -17.12
C PRO A 290 -20.68 10.29 -16.02
N PHE A 291 -19.39 10.49 -15.76
CA PHE A 291 -18.90 11.50 -14.80
C PHE A 291 -19.10 12.92 -15.33
N GLN A 292 -18.90 13.12 -16.62
CA GLN A 292 -19.20 14.39 -17.28
C GLN A 292 -20.67 14.74 -17.15
N TYR A 293 -21.57 13.78 -17.36
CA TYR A 293 -23.00 14.00 -17.18
C TYR A 293 -23.36 14.44 -15.76
N LEU A 294 -22.77 13.83 -14.74
CA LEU A 294 -22.98 14.27 -13.34
C LEU A 294 -22.50 15.71 -13.10
N TYR A 295 -21.34 16.06 -13.66
CA TYR A 295 -20.82 17.41 -13.61
C TYR A 295 -21.77 18.41 -14.29
N GLU A 296 -22.21 18.13 -15.51
CA GLU A 296 -23.11 18.99 -16.27
C GLU A 296 -24.45 19.23 -15.58
N GLN A 297 -24.98 18.24 -14.85
CA GLN A 297 -26.17 18.41 -14.03
C GLN A 297 -25.93 19.43 -12.90
N ALA A 298 -24.82 19.28 -12.18
CA ALA A 298 -24.45 20.20 -11.10
C ALA A 298 -24.12 21.60 -11.61
N GLU A 299 -23.45 21.72 -12.76
CA GLU A 299 -23.09 22.98 -13.43
C GLU A 299 -24.36 23.71 -13.91
N LYS A 300 -25.32 22.99 -14.46
CA LYS A 300 -26.58 23.58 -14.90
C LYS A 300 -27.31 24.30 -13.75
N GLU A 301 -27.43 23.65 -12.60
CA GLU A 301 -28.05 24.27 -11.42
C GLU A 301 -27.26 25.52 -10.97
N LEU A 302 -25.93 25.46 -11.02
CA LEU A 302 -25.07 26.59 -10.70
C LEU A 302 -25.28 27.77 -11.69
N LEU A 303 -25.31 27.47 -13.00
CA LEU A 303 -25.54 28.49 -14.05
C LEU A 303 -26.91 29.09 -13.99
N ASP A 304 -27.97 28.33 -13.71
CA ASP A 304 -29.31 28.84 -13.51
C ASP A 304 -29.34 29.87 -12.37
N LYS A 305 -28.60 29.58 -11.27
CA LYS A 305 -28.47 30.51 -10.15
C LYS A 305 -27.66 31.75 -10.52
N TRP A 306 -26.57 31.59 -11.26
CA TRP A 306 -25.77 32.70 -11.77
C TRP A 306 -26.59 33.64 -12.61
N PHE A 307 -27.33 33.16 -13.60
CA PHE A 307 -28.11 33.97 -14.50
C PHE A 307 -29.24 34.72 -13.77
N ALA A 308 -29.81 34.14 -12.74
CA ALA A 308 -30.80 34.80 -11.91
C ALA A 308 -30.20 36.01 -11.17
N LEU A 309 -28.95 35.95 -10.73
CA LEU A 309 -28.24 37.00 -9.99
C LEU A 309 -27.49 38.00 -10.90
N ALA A 310 -27.15 37.59 -12.13
CA ALA A 310 -26.28 38.38 -13.03
C ALA A 310 -26.88 39.72 -13.47
N LYS A 311 -28.17 39.97 -13.25
CA LYS A 311 -28.82 41.26 -13.56
C LYS A 311 -28.17 42.43 -12.81
N ASP A 312 -27.64 42.16 -11.63
CA ASP A 312 -27.00 43.15 -10.75
C ASP A 312 -25.48 43.11 -10.84
N TYR A 313 -24.95 42.48 -11.87
CA TYR A 313 -23.49 42.30 -12.04
C TYR A 313 -22.79 43.62 -12.28
N GLN A 314 -21.78 43.93 -11.43
CA GLN A 314 -20.90 45.09 -11.60
C GLN A 314 -19.44 44.60 -11.49
N PRO A 315 -18.60 44.94 -12.47
CA PRO A 315 -17.18 44.60 -12.39
C PRO A 315 -16.49 45.42 -11.28
N SER A 316 -15.61 44.79 -10.51
CA SER A 316 -14.91 45.43 -9.41
C SER A 316 -13.36 45.29 -9.50
N GLN A 317 -12.87 44.73 -10.59
CA GLN A 317 -11.46 44.49 -10.81
C GLN A 317 -10.62 45.76 -10.73
N GLN A 318 -11.04 46.87 -11.36
CA GLN A 318 -10.31 48.13 -11.33
C GLN A 318 -10.21 48.74 -9.91
N GLY A 319 -11.28 48.61 -9.12
CA GLY A 319 -11.28 49.07 -7.75
C GLY A 319 -10.25 48.35 -6.90
N LEU A 320 -10.20 47.03 -7.00
CA LEU A 320 -9.23 46.19 -6.31
C LEU A 320 -7.77 46.57 -6.68
N LEU A 321 -7.48 46.72 -7.96
CA LEU A 321 -6.13 47.12 -8.43
C LEU A 321 -5.75 48.53 -7.95
N LYS A 322 -6.63 49.51 -8.02
CA LYS A 322 -6.40 50.87 -7.50
C LYS A 322 -6.12 50.84 -5.99
N GLU A 323 -6.86 50.08 -5.23
CA GLU A 323 -6.67 49.94 -3.78
C GLU A 323 -5.26 49.36 -3.50
N LYS A 324 -4.87 48.27 -4.15
CA LYS A 324 -3.56 47.66 -3.94
C LYS A 324 -2.40 48.55 -4.38
N LEU A 325 -2.56 49.33 -5.45
CA LEU A 325 -1.55 50.26 -5.97
C LEU A 325 -1.42 51.54 -5.16
N SER A 326 -2.43 51.95 -4.42
CA SER A 326 -2.40 53.17 -3.60
C SER A 326 -1.59 53.02 -2.28
N GLY A 327 -1.17 51.82 -1.97
CA GLY A 327 -0.37 51.51 -0.80
C GLY A 327 1.02 52.17 -0.82
N LYS A 328 1.52 52.60 0.36
CA LYS A 328 2.88 53.11 0.52
C LYS A 328 3.87 51.93 0.60
N GLY A 329 4.65 51.71 -0.45
CA GLY A 329 5.65 50.64 -0.46
C GLY A 329 6.07 50.19 -1.87
N ARG A 330 7.02 49.27 -1.96
CA ARG A 330 7.37 48.60 -3.19
C ARG A 330 6.38 47.48 -3.43
N ILE A 331 5.67 47.53 -4.54
CA ILE A 331 4.68 46.55 -4.94
C ILE A 331 5.18 45.86 -6.22
N ALA A 332 5.20 44.53 -6.22
CA ALA A 332 5.37 43.72 -7.41
C ALA A 332 4.04 43.05 -7.75
N ILE A 333 3.58 43.21 -8.98
CA ILE A 333 2.36 42.59 -9.48
C ILE A 333 2.77 41.47 -10.44
N LEU A 334 2.34 40.25 -10.13
CA LEU A 334 2.47 39.11 -11.02
C LEU A 334 1.10 38.79 -11.62
N VAL A 335 0.96 39.05 -12.93
CA VAL A 335 -0.26 38.72 -13.66
C VAL A 335 -0.10 37.32 -14.26
N CYS A 336 -1.00 36.41 -13.90
CA CYS A 336 -1.06 35.05 -14.45
C CYS A 336 -2.36 34.95 -15.29
N ASP A 337 -2.21 35.09 -16.61
CA ASP A 337 -3.32 34.93 -17.53
C ASP A 337 -3.77 33.46 -17.61
N GLY A 338 -5.09 33.22 -17.73
CA GLY A 338 -5.67 31.89 -17.81
C GLY A 338 -5.59 31.05 -16.53
N LEU A 339 -5.12 31.62 -15.42
CA LEU A 339 -5.08 30.92 -14.13
C LEU A 339 -6.51 30.70 -13.59
N ARG A 340 -6.92 29.44 -13.48
CA ARG A 340 -8.20 29.06 -12.91
C ARG A 340 -8.26 29.33 -11.41
N LEU A 341 -9.43 29.65 -10.89
CA LEU A 341 -9.63 30.02 -9.49
C LEU A 341 -9.20 28.89 -8.54
N GLU A 342 -9.52 27.65 -8.83
CA GLU A 342 -9.17 26.51 -7.99
C GLU A 342 -7.65 26.25 -7.97
N ILE A 343 -6.94 26.61 -9.03
CA ILE A 343 -5.46 26.55 -9.05
C ILE A 343 -4.90 27.68 -8.20
N ALA A 344 -5.45 28.88 -8.30
CA ALA A 344 -5.05 30.02 -7.49
C ALA A 344 -5.28 29.74 -5.99
N GLU A 345 -6.39 29.12 -5.61
CA GLU A 345 -6.66 28.69 -4.23
C GLU A 345 -5.64 27.66 -3.76
N THR A 346 -5.27 26.69 -4.59
CA THR A 346 -4.25 25.68 -4.27
C THR A 346 -2.89 26.34 -4.03
N ILE A 347 -2.48 27.26 -4.91
CA ILE A 347 -1.25 28.04 -4.76
C ILE A 347 -1.26 28.85 -3.45
N TYR A 348 -2.39 29.53 -3.16
CA TYR A 348 -2.55 30.28 -1.93
C TYR A 348 -2.43 29.38 -0.69
N GLN A 349 -3.04 28.20 -0.69
CA GLN A 349 -2.97 27.27 0.44
C GLN A 349 -1.54 26.76 0.67
N GLN A 350 -0.74 26.64 -0.37
CA GLN A 350 0.66 26.20 -0.28
C GLN A 350 1.63 27.34 0.03
N ALA A 351 1.21 28.60 -0.13
CA ALA A 351 2.08 29.75 0.11
C ALA A 351 2.50 29.85 1.58
N LYS A 352 3.81 30.01 1.81
CA LYS A 352 4.38 30.15 3.17
C LYS A 352 4.01 31.46 3.87
N SER A 353 3.77 32.53 3.09
CA SER A 353 3.40 33.86 3.60
C SER A 353 2.04 34.24 3.05
N LYS A 354 1.02 34.09 3.90
CA LYS A 354 -0.39 34.41 3.54
C LYS A 354 -0.78 35.71 4.24
N LYS A 355 -1.18 36.73 3.47
CA LYS A 355 -1.70 37.97 4.05
C LYS A 355 -3.17 38.18 3.71
N SER A 356 -3.57 38.02 2.46
CA SER A 356 -4.98 38.08 2.04
C SER A 356 -5.19 37.20 0.80
N ASN A 357 -6.41 36.77 0.61
CA ASN A 357 -6.89 36.08 -0.58
C ASN A 357 -8.20 36.72 -0.99
N ASP A 358 -8.10 37.80 -1.75
CA ASP A 358 -9.22 38.62 -2.21
C ASP A 358 -9.60 38.23 -3.63
N TYR A 359 -10.83 38.50 -4.03
CA TYR A 359 -11.29 38.33 -5.40
C TYR A 359 -12.07 39.56 -5.85
N ALA A 360 -12.20 39.73 -7.15
CA ALA A 360 -12.95 40.76 -7.80
C ALA A 360 -13.76 40.18 -8.98
N PHE A 361 -14.86 40.81 -9.30
CA PHE A 361 -15.63 40.48 -10.49
C PHE A 361 -14.95 41.12 -11.71
N ALA A 362 -14.61 40.28 -12.70
CA ALA A 362 -13.99 40.72 -13.96
C ALA A 362 -15.01 41.40 -14.86
N MET A 363 -14.56 42.13 -15.88
CA MET A 363 -15.43 42.60 -16.94
C MET A 363 -16.03 41.48 -17.77
N LEU A 364 -17.27 41.63 -18.23
CA LEU A 364 -17.91 40.68 -19.12
C LEU A 364 -17.97 41.23 -20.56
N PRO A 365 -17.73 40.41 -21.60
CA PRO A 365 -17.28 39.02 -21.51
C PRO A 365 -15.87 38.92 -20.94
N SER A 366 -15.62 37.86 -20.16
CA SER A 366 -14.32 37.63 -19.53
C SER A 366 -13.29 37.09 -20.54
N VAL A 367 -12.82 37.99 -21.40
CA VAL A 367 -11.72 37.71 -22.36
C VAL A 367 -10.50 38.57 -22.04
N THR A 368 -9.31 38.08 -22.38
CA THR A 368 -8.04 38.74 -22.03
C THR A 368 -8.00 40.19 -22.46
N GLU A 369 -8.46 40.50 -23.67
CA GLU A 369 -8.52 41.87 -24.22
C GLU A 369 -9.31 42.81 -23.30
N ASN A 370 -10.49 42.41 -22.84
CA ASN A 370 -11.34 43.24 -21.96
C ASN A 370 -10.74 43.37 -20.55
N GLY A 371 -10.13 42.27 -20.04
CA GLY A 371 -9.54 42.26 -18.69
C GLY A 371 -8.24 43.09 -18.59
N MET A 372 -7.47 43.18 -19.67
CA MET A 372 -6.22 43.97 -19.69
C MET A 372 -6.46 45.43 -20.07
N SER A 373 -7.56 45.77 -20.74
CA SER A 373 -7.91 47.14 -21.15
C SER A 373 -8.67 47.91 -20.06
N ALA A 374 -9.11 47.23 -19.02
CA ALA A 374 -9.87 47.79 -17.90
C ALA A 374 -8.96 48.24 -16.77
#